data_fd44e79eb6208c391c9f9cdeda1a246a
#
_entry.id   fd44e79eb6208c391c9f9cdeda1a246a
#
_cell.length_a   1.000
_cell.length_b   1.000
_cell.length_c   1.000
_cell.angle_alpha   90.00
_cell.angle_beta   90.00
_cell.angle_gamma   90.00
#
_symmetry.space_group_name_H-M   'P 1'
#
loop_
_entity.id
_entity.type
_entity.pdbx_description
1 polymer ?
#
loop_
_entity_poly.entity_id
_entity_poly.type
_entity_poly.pdbx_seq_one_letter_code
_entity_poly.pdbx_strand_id
1 'polypeptide(L)'
;MDVSLDQLRQQRDYECRLTPDRALSSLAEAAGFLHERGMLTRTPDSALPSLYGACHEGPYRPGVPGFGSWPATKWMWPGELAERDGVHSLRIHNGKMILLTNKALALADPVCRSELDRMAAAAGEAGRLLRHLAQAGPSMADDIQAELGLEPSRLRSLRAPLERVGALVSRQVLVPAAGGGHLHRSELARWDQAYPEPADGAGGMSELLAAAVRAAVLAPERELVRWFSWRGLATSRLIDSMAARGELLRPAPGWVAAPAR
;
A
#
# COMPACT_ATOMS: atom_id res chain seq x y z
N MET A 1 12.87 7.56 -29.60
CA MET A 1 11.51 7.69 -30.14
C MET A 1 10.64 8.31 -29.07
N ASP A 2 10.10 9.50 -29.34
CA ASP A 2 9.15 10.11 -28.41
C ASP A 2 7.84 9.33 -28.45
N VAL A 3 7.50 8.69 -27.35
CA VAL A 3 6.22 7.98 -27.22
C VAL A 3 5.13 9.03 -27.00
N SER A 4 4.09 9.03 -27.85
CA SER A 4 3.01 10.01 -27.74
C SER A 4 2.16 9.79 -26.48
N LEU A 5 1.53 10.86 -25.99
CA LEU A 5 0.62 10.78 -24.83
C LEU A 5 -0.51 9.77 -25.08
N ASP A 6 -1.03 9.69 -26.30
CA ASP A 6 -2.12 8.77 -26.63
C ASP A 6 -1.67 7.31 -26.65
N GLN A 7 -0.45 7.04 -27.10
CA GLN A 7 0.14 5.70 -26.99
C GLN A 7 0.31 5.29 -25.52
N LEU A 8 0.77 6.20 -24.66
CA LEU A 8 0.88 5.93 -23.22
C LEU A 8 -0.48 5.73 -22.55
N ARG A 9 -1.53 6.43 -22.98
CA ARG A 9 -2.90 6.19 -22.49
C ARG A 9 -3.39 4.80 -22.89
N GLN A 10 -3.25 4.43 -24.15
CA GLN A 10 -3.62 3.09 -24.63
C GLN A 10 -2.84 1.98 -23.90
N GLN A 11 -1.54 2.18 -23.72
CA GLN A 11 -0.70 1.26 -22.95
C GLN A 11 -1.19 1.16 -21.49
N ARG A 12 -1.51 2.28 -20.86
CA ARG A 12 -2.06 2.31 -19.50
C ARG A 12 -3.39 1.57 -19.42
N ASP A 13 -4.31 1.83 -20.36
CA ASP A 13 -5.62 1.17 -20.39
C ASP A 13 -5.46 -0.35 -20.49
N TYR A 14 -4.54 -0.81 -21.32
CA TYR A 14 -4.23 -2.23 -21.46
C TYR A 14 -3.53 -2.79 -20.21
N GLU A 15 -2.42 -2.19 -19.76
CA GLU A 15 -1.59 -2.73 -18.69
C GLU A 15 -2.22 -2.59 -17.32
N CYS A 16 -2.99 -1.54 -17.06
CA CYS A 16 -3.72 -1.34 -15.80
C CYS A 16 -5.12 -1.97 -15.82
N ARG A 17 -5.47 -2.69 -16.89
CA ARG A 17 -6.76 -3.39 -17.07
C ARG A 17 -7.95 -2.46 -16.89
N LEU A 18 -7.91 -1.28 -17.56
CA LEU A 18 -8.96 -0.27 -17.43
C LEU A 18 -10.13 -0.48 -18.39
N THR A 19 -10.08 -1.53 -19.20
CA THR A 19 -11.16 -1.90 -20.16
C THR A 19 -11.82 -3.22 -19.77
N PRO A 20 -13.14 -3.37 -19.96
CA PRO A 20 -13.87 -4.57 -19.53
C PRO A 20 -13.40 -5.89 -20.17
N ASP A 21 -12.87 -5.85 -21.39
CA ASP A 21 -12.28 -7.01 -22.08
C ASP A 21 -11.01 -7.55 -21.39
N ARG A 22 -10.43 -6.74 -20.50
CA ARG A 22 -9.27 -7.09 -19.65
C ARG A 22 -9.63 -7.36 -18.20
N ALA A 23 -10.91 -7.51 -17.90
CA ALA A 23 -11.40 -7.73 -16.55
C ALA A 23 -10.74 -8.96 -15.89
N LEU A 24 -10.39 -8.82 -14.61
CA LEU A 24 -9.89 -9.95 -13.81
C LEU A 24 -11.04 -10.92 -13.54
N SER A 25 -10.88 -12.19 -13.93
CA SER A 25 -11.87 -13.24 -13.78
C SER A 25 -11.57 -14.20 -12.62
N SER A 26 -10.31 -14.29 -12.21
CA SER A 26 -9.85 -15.23 -11.17
C SER A 26 -8.83 -14.61 -10.22
N LEU A 27 -8.70 -15.19 -9.03
CA LEU A 27 -7.69 -14.81 -8.04
C LEU A 27 -6.25 -15.06 -8.57
N ALA A 28 -6.07 -16.05 -9.45
CA ALA A 28 -4.79 -16.32 -10.09
C ALA A 28 -4.39 -15.18 -11.04
N GLU A 29 -5.34 -14.69 -11.85
CA GLU A 29 -5.10 -13.51 -12.70
C GLU A 29 -4.84 -12.25 -11.87
N ALA A 30 -5.54 -12.07 -10.74
CA ALA A 30 -5.31 -10.97 -9.83
C ALA A 30 -3.90 -11.02 -9.21
N ALA A 31 -3.39 -12.21 -8.88
CA ALA A 31 -2.02 -12.40 -8.42
C ALA A 31 -1.00 -12.12 -9.52
N GLY A 32 -1.23 -12.58 -10.74
CA GLY A 32 -0.42 -12.23 -11.91
C GLY A 32 -0.37 -10.73 -12.15
N PHE A 33 -1.51 -10.05 -12.09
CA PHE A 33 -1.61 -8.60 -12.24
C PHE A 33 -0.82 -7.84 -11.16
N LEU A 34 -0.90 -8.27 -9.89
CA LEU A 34 -0.08 -7.71 -8.82
C LEU A 34 1.43 -7.92 -9.10
N HIS A 35 1.81 -9.12 -9.55
CA HIS A 35 3.20 -9.42 -9.85
C HIS A 35 3.73 -8.56 -11.02
N GLU A 36 2.95 -8.40 -12.07
CA GLU A 36 3.28 -7.57 -13.25
C GLU A 36 3.43 -6.09 -12.88
N ARG A 37 2.53 -5.56 -12.06
CA ARG A 37 2.54 -4.13 -11.69
C ARG A 37 3.42 -3.83 -10.48
N GLY A 38 3.72 -4.81 -9.64
CA GLY A 38 4.49 -4.66 -8.40
C GLY A 38 3.69 -4.08 -7.24
N MET A 39 2.63 -3.33 -7.50
CA MET A 39 1.73 -2.76 -6.50
C MET A 39 0.32 -2.56 -7.03
N LEU A 40 -0.69 -2.76 -6.17
CA LEU A 40 -2.10 -2.50 -6.48
C LEU A 40 -2.76 -1.80 -5.30
N THR A 41 -3.49 -0.73 -5.56
CA THR A 41 -4.45 -0.20 -4.59
C THR A 41 -5.70 -1.09 -4.54
N ARG A 42 -6.44 -1.08 -3.43
CA ARG A 42 -7.70 -1.82 -3.36
C ARG A 42 -8.76 -1.20 -4.27
N THR A 43 -8.93 0.12 -4.17
CA THR A 43 -9.96 0.91 -4.84
C THR A 43 -9.34 1.87 -5.85
N PRO A 44 -10.04 2.26 -6.94
CA PRO A 44 -9.51 3.13 -8.00
C PRO A 44 -9.52 4.62 -7.60
N ASP A 45 -8.80 4.96 -6.53
CA ASP A 45 -8.77 6.31 -5.95
C ASP A 45 -7.67 7.20 -6.53
N SER A 46 -6.82 6.68 -7.39
CA SER A 46 -5.67 7.37 -7.98
C SER A 46 -5.31 6.74 -9.33
N ALA A 47 -4.29 7.28 -9.99
CA ALA A 47 -3.77 6.68 -11.23
C ALA A 47 -3.02 5.36 -11.01
N LEU A 48 -2.71 4.97 -9.77
CA LEU A 48 -2.16 3.64 -9.47
C LEU A 48 -3.13 2.54 -9.89
N PRO A 49 -2.62 1.41 -10.41
CA PRO A 49 -3.47 0.29 -10.76
C PRO A 49 -4.22 -0.21 -9.53
N SER A 50 -5.51 -0.54 -9.69
CA SER A 50 -6.36 -0.95 -8.58
C SER A 50 -6.98 -2.31 -8.82
N LEU A 51 -7.04 -3.12 -7.77
CA LEU A 51 -7.60 -4.47 -7.85
C LEU A 51 -9.09 -4.43 -8.21
N TYR A 52 -9.88 -3.62 -7.49
CA TYR A 52 -11.32 -3.55 -7.74
C TYR A 52 -11.68 -2.84 -9.06
N GLY A 53 -10.88 -1.85 -9.48
CA GLY A 53 -11.05 -1.23 -10.80
C GLY A 53 -10.84 -2.24 -11.93
N ALA A 54 -9.83 -3.09 -11.81
CA ALA A 54 -9.53 -4.12 -12.80
C ALA A 54 -10.52 -5.32 -12.80
N CYS A 55 -11.38 -5.43 -11.80
CA CYS A 55 -12.44 -6.46 -11.78
C CYS A 55 -13.62 -6.13 -12.70
N HIS A 56 -13.86 -4.85 -13.01
CA HIS A 56 -15.02 -4.37 -13.79
C HIS A 56 -16.35 -4.95 -13.32
N GLU A 57 -16.47 -5.18 -12.03
CA GLU A 57 -17.65 -5.79 -11.41
C GLU A 57 -18.50 -4.75 -10.71
N GLY A 58 -19.82 -4.89 -10.81
CA GLY A 58 -20.76 -4.03 -10.12
C GLY A 58 -20.60 -4.06 -8.60
N PRO A 59 -21.02 -3.00 -7.91
CA PRO A 59 -20.88 -2.90 -6.46
C PRO A 59 -21.80 -3.90 -5.73
N TYR A 60 -21.37 -4.36 -4.56
CA TYR A 60 -22.15 -5.23 -3.68
C TYR A 60 -23.53 -4.63 -3.33
N ARG A 61 -23.57 -3.30 -3.07
CA ARG A 61 -24.81 -2.53 -2.87
C ARG A 61 -24.69 -1.19 -3.59
N PRO A 62 -25.38 -1.02 -4.72
CA PRO A 62 -25.36 0.24 -5.47
C PRO A 62 -25.78 1.43 -4.60
N GLY A 63 -25.05 2.55 -4.72
CA GLY A 63 -25.33 3.79 -4.00
C GLY A 63 -24.93 3.81 -2.52
N VAL A 64 -24.39 2.69 -1.97
CA VAL A 64 -23.93 2.62 -0.58
C VAL A 64 -22.42 2.77 -0.54
N PRO A 65 -21.85 3.75 0.24
CA PRO A 65 -20.41 3.95 0.35
C PRO A 65 -19.72 2.85 1.16
N GLY A 66 -18.38 2.84 1.15
CA GLY A 66 -17.55 1.90 1.90
C GLY A 66 -17.67 0.48 1.34
N PHE A 67 -17.93 -0.51 2.18
CA PHE A 67 -18.04 -1.92 1.78
C PHE A 67 -19.11 -2.13 0.67
N GLY A 68 -20.20 -1.37 0.73
CA GLY A 68 -21.26 -1.47 -0.28
C GLY A 68 -20.79 -1.15 -1.70
N SER A 69 -19.79 -0.31 -1.86
CA SER A 69 -19.21 0.06 -3.15
C SER A 69 -18.18 -0.94 -3.71
N TRP A 70 -17.87 -2.01 -2.97
CA TRP A 70 -16.90 -3.02 -3.40
C TRP A 70 -17.53 -4.01 -4.39
N PRO A 71 -16.74 -4.73 -5.20
CA PRO A 71 -17.24 -5.75 -6.11
C PRO A 71 -18.12 -6.78 -5.40
N ALA A 72 -19.19 -7.20 -6.04
CA ALA A 72 -20.22 -8.06 -5.43
C ALA A 72 -19.68 -9.44 -5.02
N THR A 73 -18.77 -10.03 -5.82
CA THR A 73 -18.24 -11.38 -5.58
C THR A 73 -16.76 -11.41 -5.23
N LYS A 74 -15.99 -10.38 -5.63
CA LYS A 74 -14.52 -10.36 -5.51
C LYS A 74 -14.01 -9.51 -4.35
N TRP A 75 -14.90 -9.13 -3.41
CA TRP A 75 -14.56 -8.25 -2.29
C TRP A 75 -13.53 -8.85 -1.32
N MET A 76 -13.40 -10.18 -1.26
CA MET A 76 -12.42 -10.87 -0.42
C MET A 76 -11.01 -10.94 -1.04
N TRP A 77 -10.86 -10.79 -2.35
CA TRP A 77 -9.59 -10.97 -3.04
C TRP A 77 -8.40 -10.20 -2.45
N PRO A 78 -8.53 -8.94 -1.96
CA PRO A 78 -7.40 -8.28 -1.32
C PRO A 78 -6.85 -9.02 -0.11
N GLY A 79 -7.72 -9.64 0.70
CA GLY A 79 -7.34 -10.47 1.84
C GLY A 79 -6.65 -11.76 1.39
N GLU A 80 -7.28 -12.48 0.45
CA GLU A 80 -6.75 -13.74 -0.08
C GLU A 80 -5.40 -13.55 -0.81
N LEU A 81 -5.20 -12.40 -1.48
CA LEU A 81 -3.90 -12.05 -2.05
C LEU A 81 -2.86 -11.76 -0.98
N ALA A 82 -3.25 -11.07 0.11
CA ALA A 82 -2.34 -10.74 1.20
C ALA A 82 -1.86 -11.96 2.00
N GLU A 83 -2.54 -13.10 1.91
CA GLU A 83 -2.14 -14.38 2.50
C GLU A 83 -1.11 -15.15 1.65
N ARG A 84 -0.85 -14.69 0.42
CA ARG A 84 0.12 -15.34 -0.47
C ARG A 84 1.55 -14.93 -0.13
N ASP A 85 2.47 -15.85 -0.26
CA ASP A 85 3.89 -15.57 -0.10
C ASP A 85 4.36 -14.46 -1.04
N GLY A 86 5.14 -13.53 -0.50
CA GLY A 86 5.67 -12.40 -1.24
C GLY A 86 4.67 -11.28 -1.54
N VAL A 87 3.47 -11.32 -0.94
CA VAL A 87 2.47 -10.25 -1.00
C VAL A 87 2.32 -9.59 0.37
N HIS A 88 2.37 -8.27 0.39
CA HIS A 88 2.31 -7.47 1.60
C HIS A 88 1.16 -6.46 1.52
N SER A 89 0.28 -6.48 2.52
CA SER A 89 -0.83 -5.54 2.64
C SER A 89 -0.48 -4.44 3.64
N LEU A 90 -0.39 -3.21 3.17
CA LEU A 90 0.01 -2.05 3.97
C LEU A 90 -1.02 -0.92 3.84
N ARG A 91 -0.94 0.08 4.74
CA ARG A 91 -1.81 1.27 4.72
C ARG A 91 -1.08 2.56 4.34
N ILE A 92 0.09 2.44 3.70
CA ILE A 92 0.95 3.58 3.34
C ILE A 92 0.39 4.45 2.20
N HIS A 93 -0.63 4.00 1.48
CA HIS A 93 -1.34 4.79 0.48
C HIS A 93 -2.43 5.65 1.14
N ASN A 94 -2.04 6.76 1.76
CA ASN A 94 -2.95 7.67 2.49
C ASN A 94 -3.87 6.99 3.54
N GLY A 95 -3.36 5.95 4.20
CA GLY A 95 -4.12 5.15 5.16
C GLY A 95 -5.03 4.11 4.52
N LYS A 96 -5.09 4.06 3.19
CA LYS A 96 -5.80 3.03 2.43
C LYS A 96 -4.90 1.83 2.16
N MET A 97 -5.51 0.68 1.95
CA MET A 97 -4.79 -0.55 1.63
C MET A 97 -4.11 -0.44 0.27
N ILE A 98 -2.86 -0.84 0.25
CA ILE A 98 -2.08 -1.13 -0.95
C ILE A 98 -1.43 -2.51 -0.80
N LEU A 99 -1.48 -3.31 -1.84
CA LEU A 99 -0.77 -4.58 -1.94
C LEU A 99 0.56 -4.34 -2.64
N LEU A 100 1.63 -4.87 -2.08
CA LEU A 100 2.99 -4.76 -2.62
C LEU A 100 3.58 -6.16 -2.82
N THR A 101 4.38 -6.33 -3.88
CA THR A 101 5.30 -7.46 -4.00
C THR A 101 6.53 -7.26 -3.13
N ASN A 102 7.34 -8.30 -2.87
CA ASN A 102 8.63 -8.19 -2.18
C ASN A 102 9.51 -7.07 -2.75
N LYS A 103 9.55 -6.95 -4.08
CA LYS A 103 10.34 -5.92 -4.75
C LYS A 103 9.86 -4.50 -4.43
N ALA A 104 8.56 -4.28 -4.41
CA ALA A 104 8.00 -2.97 -4.08
C ALA A 104 8.11 -2.67 -2.57
N LEU A 105 7.98 -3.70 -1.71
CA LEU A 105 8.23 -3.60 -0.29
C LEU A 105 9.66 -3.15 0.02
N ALA A 106 10.65 -3.75 -0.65
CA ALA A 106 12.06 -3.40 -0.50
C ALA A 106 12.34 -1.92 -0.80
N LEU A 107 11.63 -1.33 -1.78
CA LEU A 107 11.75 0.11 -2.08
C LEU A 107 11.14 1.00 -0.98
N ALA A 108 10.12 0.53 -0.28
CA ALA A 108 9.47 1.26 0.81
C ALA A 108 10.22 1.11 2.15
N ASP A 109 11.02 0.05 2.33
CA ASP A 109 11.64 -0.34 3.59
C ASP A 109 12.47 0.78 4.24
N PRO A 110 13.40 1.49 3.54
CA PRO A 110 14.19 2.54 4.17
C PRO A 110 13.34 3.70 4.70
N VAL A 111 12.25 4.04 4.00
CA VAL A 111 11.33 5.09 4.43
C VAL A 111 10.56 4.66 5.66
N CYS A 112 10.03 3.43 5.66
CA CYS A 112 9.28 2.88 6.80
C CYS A 112 10.16 2.74 8.05
N ARG A 113 11.42 2.31 7.92
CA ARG A 113 12.38 2.25 9.04
C ARG A 113 12.68 3.63 9.60
N SER A 114 12.95 4.61 8.74
CA SER A 114 13.17 5.99 9.16
C SER A 114 11.96 6.58 9.90
N GLU A 115 10.74 6.30 9.43
CA GLU A 115 9.51 6.73 10.09
C GLU A 115 9.29 5.99 11.42
N LEU A 116 9.63 4.70 11.49
CA LEU A 116 9.60 3.94 12.74
C LEU A 116 10.51 4.59 13.79
N ASP A 117 11.76 4.89 13.44
CA ASP A 117 12.73 5.51 14.36
C ASP A 117 12.23 6.88 14.83
N ARG A 118 11.75 7.71 13.91
CA ARG A 118 11.18 9.02 14.20
C ARG A 118 9.97 8.93 15.16
N MET A 119 9.05 7.99 14.89
CA MET A 119 7.83 7.83 15.69
C MET A 119 8.11 7.19 17.06
N ALA A 120 9.07 6.26 17.14
CA ALA A 120 9.47 5.61 18.40
C ALA A 120 10.19 6.59 19.34
N ALA A 121 10.97 7.54 18.80
CA ALA A 121 11.63 8.59 19.55
C ALA A 121 10.66 9.67 20.05
N ALA A 122 9.48 9.80 19.44
CA ALA A 122 8.51 10.82 19.81
C ALA A 122 7.96 10.60 21.24
N ALA A 123 7.76 11.69 21.96
CA ALA A 123 7.02 11.67 23.21
C ALA A 123 5.53 11.35 22.97
N GLY A 124 4.87 10.77 23.99
CA GLY A 124 3.44 10.48 23.93
C GLY A 124 3.11 9.01 23.68
N GLU A 125 1.82 8.73 23.55
CA GLU A 125 1.29 7.37 23.55
C GLU A 125 1.66 6.55 22.32
N ALA A 126 1.77 7.18 21.15
CA ALA A 126 2.19 6.48 19.92
C ALA A 126 3.63 5.95 20.05
N GLY A 127 4.57 6.78 20.55
CA GLY A 127 5.93 6.34 20.85
C GLY A 127 5.97 5.30 21.99
N ARG A 128 5.09 5.43 23.00
CA ARG A 128 4.95 4.42 24.07
C ARG A 128 4.51 3.07 23.50
N LEU A 129 3.54 3.05 22.60
CA LEU A 129 3.09 1.83 21.94
C LEU A 129 4.24 1.16 21.15
N LEU A 130 5.00 1.92 20.36
CA LEU A 130 6.14 1.39 19.62
C LEU A 130 7.26 0.87 20.52
N ARG A 131 7.55 1.56 21.65
CA ARG A 131 8.55 1.08 22.63
C ARG A 131 8.07 -0.17 23.37
N HIS A 132 6.78 -0.25 23.69
CA HIS A 132 6.19 -1.45 24.26
C HIS A 132 6.36 -2.66 23.31
N LEU A 133 5.99 -2.52 22.05
CA LEU A 133 6.18 -3.57 21.04
C LEU A 133 7.66 -3.93 20.83
N ALA A 134 8.60 -2.98 21.00
CA ALA A 134 10.03 -3.27 20.91
C ALA A 134 10.48 -4.27 21.99
N GLN A 135 9.83 -4.27 23.15
CA GLN A 135 10.14 -5.13 24.29
C GLN A 135 9.33 -6.44 24.27
N ALA A 136 8.05 -6.35 23.96
CA ALA A 136 7.12 -7.48 24.00
C ALA A 136 7.17 -8.34 22.71
N GLY A 137 7.63 -7.76 21.60
CA GLY A 137 7.49 -8.41 20.28
C GLY A 137 6.13 -8.14 19.62
N PRO A 138 5.84 -8.78 18.48
CA PRO A 138 4.52 -8.76 17.88
C PRO A 138 3.46 -9.23 18.86
N SER A 139 2.38 -8.47 19.03
CA SER A 139 1.40 -8.71 20.09
C SER A 139 -0.03 -8.53 19.60
N MET A 140 -0.97 -9.26 20.20
CA MET A 140 -2.38 -9.11 19.90
C MET A 140 -2.91 -7.75 20.39
N ALA A 141 -3.81 -7.15 19.64
CA ALA A 141 -4.38 -5.85 19.99
C ALA A 141 -5.03 -5.85 21.38
N ASP A 142 -5.67 -6.96 21.77
CA ASP A 142 -6.35 -7.10 23.06
C ASP A 142 -5.33 -7.17 24.22
N ASP A 143 -4.19 -7.85 24.02
CA ASP A 143 -3.12 -7.93 25.01
C ASP A 143 -2.47 -6.55 25.21
N ILE A 144 -2.20 -5.83 24.13
CA ILE A 144 -1.69 -4.45 24.18
C ILE A 144 -2.66 -3.53 24.94
N GLN A 145 -3.96 -3.67 24.75
CA GLN A 145 -4.98 -2.90 25.47
C GLN A 145 -4.90 -3.17 26.97
N ALA A 146 -4.82 -4.43 27.37
CA ALA A 146 -4.72 -4.83 28.77
C ALA A 146 -3.43 -4.31 29.42
N GLU A 147 -2.28 -4.50 28.75
CA GLU A 147 -0.95 -4.16 29.31
C GLU A 147 -0.70 -2.65 29.37
N LEU A 148 -1.21 -1.89 28.40
CA LEU A 148 -1.07 -0.43 28.37
C LEU A 148 -2.24 0.33 29.02
N GLY A 149 -3.30 -0.37 29.44
CA GLY A 149 -4.51 0.23 30.00
C GLY A 149 -5.25 1.10 28.96
N LEU A 150 -5.34 0.63 27.70
CA LEU A 150 -5.93 1.41 26.61
C LEU A 150 -7.33 0.91 26.27
N GLU A 151 -8.26 1.84 26.15
CA GLU A 151 -9.56 1.55 25.54
C GLU A 151 -9.42 1.15 24.04
N PRO A 152 -10.29 0.27 23.51
CA PRO A 152 -10.22 -0.18 22.12
C PRO A 152 -10.24 0.97 21.09
N SER A 153 -11.03 2.02 21.34
CA SER A 153 -11.10 3.23 20.52
C SER A 153 -9.78 4.00 20.53
N ARG A 154 -9.12 4.05 21.71
CA ARG A 154 -7.83 4.72 21.86
C ARG A 154 -6.73 4.00 21.11
N LEU A 155 -6.60 2.67 21.28
CA LEU A 155 -5.62 1.89 20.51
C LEU A 155 -5.84 2.07 19.01
N ARG A 156 -7.09 2.04 18.53
CA ARG A 156 -7.42 2.28 17.11
C ARG A 156 -6.93 3.66 16.64
N SER A 157 -7.12 4.69 17.45
CA SER A 157 -6.68 6.05 17.11
C SER A 157 -5.16 6.21 17.10
N LEU A 158 -4.44 5.47 17.95
CA LEU A 158 -2.98 5.47 18.02
C LEU A 158 -2.35 4.70 16.85
N ARG A 159 -2.91 3.55 16.50
CA ARG A 159 -2.34 2.71 15.44
C ARG A 159 -2.52 3.29 14.04
N ALA A 160 -3.63 3.96 13.75
CA ALA A 160 -3.92 4.47 12.42
C ALA A 160 -2.84 5.39 11.83
N PRO A 161 -2.31 6.42 12.53
CA PRO A 161 -1.21 7.23 12.02
C PRO A 161 0.11 6.44 11.89
N LEU A 162 0.37 5.44 12.75
CA LEU A 162 1.56 4.60 12.70
C LEU A 162 1.52 3.64 11.49
N GLU A 163 0.36 3.01 11.24
CA GLU A 163 0.15 2.18 10.05
C GLU A 163 0.29 2.98 8.75
N ARG A 164 -0.18 4.23 8.78
CA ARG A 164 -0.14 5.12 7.62
C ARG A 164 1.28 5.43 7.17
N VAL A 165 2.23 5.53 8.09
CA VAL A 165 3.64 5.81 7.77
C VAL A 165 4.50 4.53 7.75
N GLY A 166 3.90 3.37 7.93
CA GLY A 166 4.63 2.10 7.93
C GLY A 166 5.43 1.82 9.20
N ALA A 167 5.32 2.66 10.26
CA ALA A 167 5.98 2.39 11.55
C ALA A 167 5.37 1.17 12.28
N LEU A 168 4.11 0.87 11.99
CA LEU A 168 3.35 -0.25 12.55
C LEU A 168 2.73 -1.06 11.39
N VAL A 169 2.77 -2.37 11.52
CA VAL A 169 2.12 -3.33 10.63
C VAL A 169 1.04 -4.06 11.41
N SER A 170 -0.14 -4.20 10.81
CA SER A 170 -1.25 -4.97 11.39
C SER A 170 -1.58 -6.15 10.50
N ARG A 171 -1.66 -7.33 11.09
CA ARG A 171 -2.07 -8.57 10.40
C ARG A 171 -3.33 -9.10 11.04
N GLN A 172 -4.20 -9.71 10.24
CA GLN A 172 -5.31 -10.49 10.78
C GLN A 172 -4.82 -11.93 10.99
N VAL A 173 -4.98 -12.43 12.20
CA VAL A 173 -4.64 -13.81 12.55
C VAL A 173 -5.90 -14.55 12.98
N LEU A 174 -6.00 -15.82 12.60
CA LEU A 174 -7.07 -16.70 13.04
C LEU A 174 -6.64 -17.35 14.37
N VAL A 175 -7.40 -17.13 15.41
CA VAL A 175 -7.18 -17.79 16.71
C VAL A 175 -8.35 -18.71 17.01
N PRO A 176 -8.13 -19.88 17.66
CA PRO A 176 -9.20 -20.76 18.09
C PRO A 176 -10.14 -20.05 19.06
N ALA A 177 -11.45 -20.21 18.87
CA ALA A 177 -12.46 -19.72 19.81
C ALA A 177 -12.81 -20.76 20.87
N ALA A 178 -13.06 -20.33 22.10
CA ALA A 178 -13.37 -21.22 23.23
C ALA A 178 -14.64 -22.10 23.01
N GLY A 179 -15.56 -21.67 22.12
CA GLY A 179 -16.77 -22.39 21.75
C GLY A 179 -16.68 -23.21 20.45
N GLY A 180 -15.46 -23.37 19.91
CA GLY A 180 -15.21 -23.94 18.57
C GLY A 180 -15.23 -22.87 17.46
N GLY A 181 -14.60 -23.18 16.33
CA GLY A 181 -14.37 -22.23 15.24
C GLY A 181 -13.18 -21.31 15.47
N HIS A 182 -13.12 -20.20 14.71
CA HIS A 182 -11.98 -19.26 14.74
C HIS A 182 -12.48 -17.82 14.85
N LEU A 183 -11.69 -17.00 15.53
CA LEU A 183 -11.88 -15.55 15.63
C LEU A 183 -10.76 -14.86 14.86
N HIS A 184 -11.13 -13.83 14.11
CA HIS A 184 -10.16 -12.92 13.52
C HIS A 184 -9.70 -11.92 14.57
N ARG A 185 -8.42 -11.93 14.89
CA ARG A 185 -7.78 -10.96 15.77
C ARG A 185 -6.71 -10.18 15.04
N SER A 186 -6.45 -8.95 15.50
CA SER A 186 -5.40 -8.12 14.94
C SER A 186 -4.11 -8.31 15.74
N GLU A 187 -3.07 -8.82 15.11
CA GLU A 187 -1.71 -8.75 15.60
C GLU A 187 -1.06 -7.45 15.13
N LEU A 188 -0.35 -6.78 16.02
CA LEU A 188 0.39 -5.55 15.76
C LEU A 188 1.88 -5.83 15.90
N ALA A 189 2.67 -5.39 14.94
CA ALA A 189 4.12 -5.49 14.95
C ALA A 189 4.74 -4.16 14.52
N ARG A 190 5.93 -3.84 15.02
CA ARG A 190 6.75 -2.78 14.44
C ARG A 190 7.20 -3.19 13.05
N TRP A 191 7.59 -2.22 12.22
CA TRP A 191 8.11 -2.52 10.88
C TRP A 191 9.30 -3.48 10.91
N ASP A 192 10.28 -3.23 11.79
CA ASP A 192 11.50 -4.04 11.95
C ASP A 192 11.24 -5.45 12.51
N GLN A 193 10.12 -5.69 13.16
CA GLN A 193 9.67 -7.01 13.62
C GLN A 193 8.92 -7.76 12.53
N ALA A 194 8.10 -7.05 11.74
CA ALA A 194 7.37 -7.64 10.62
C ALA A 194 8.30 -7.96 9.43
N TYR A 195 9.36 -7.18 9.27
CA TYR A 195 10.37 -7.25 8.20
C TYR A 195 11.76 -7.10 8.81
N PRO A 196 12.29 -8.16 9.48
CA PRO A 196 13.54 -8.06 10.24
C PRO A 196 14.76 -7.79 9.37
N GLU A 197 14.80 -8.38 8.18
CA GLU A 197 15.90 -8.18 7.25
C GLU A 197 15.74 -6.84 6.53
N PRO A 198 16.70 -5.90 6.67
CA PRO A 198 16.71 -4.70 5.85
C PRO A 198 16.78 -5.06 4.36
N ALA A 199 16.09 -4.30 3.54
CA ALA A 199 16.17 -4.53 2.10
C ALA A 199 17.58 -4.24 1.58
N ASP A 200 18.15 -5.21 0.87
CA ASP A 200 19.43 -5.02 0.16
C ASP A 200 19.23 -4.06 -1.02
N GLY A 201 20.00 -2.99 -1.06
CA GLY A 201 20.09 -2.08 -2.20
C GLY A 201 19.51 -0.69 -1.99
N ALA A 202 19.52 0.09 -3.06
CA ALA A 202 18.99 1.44 -3.08
C ALA A 202 17.45 1.40 -3.08
N GLY A 203 16.85 1.63 -1.93
CA GLY A 203 15.42 1.91 -1.77
C GLY A 203 15.25 3.34 -1.28
N GLY A 204 14.04 3.83 -1.34
CA GLY A 204 13.69 5.16 -0.85
C GLY A 204 12.55 5.80 -1.64
N MET A 205 12.29 7.06 -1.36
CA MET A 205 11.14 7.74 -1.94
C MET A 205 11.23 7.89 -3.47
N SER A 206 12.44 8.14 -4.00
CA SER A 206 12.67 8.28 -5.45
C SER A 206 12.38 6.98 -6.20
N GLU A 207 12.99 5.89 -5.74
CA GLU A 207 12.86 4.56 -6.34
C GLU A 207 11.42 4.03 -6.21
N LEU A 208 10.78 4.28 -5.06
CA LEU A 208 9.39 3.91 -4.84
C LEU A 208 8.44 4.69 -5.76
N LEU A 209 8.64 6.01 -5.93
CA LEU A 209 7.86 6.82 -6.88
C LEU A 209 8.09 6.37 -8.31
N ALA A 210 9.33 6.10 -8.72
CA ALA A 210 9.62 5.58 -10.06
C ALA A 210 8.93 4.24 -10.30
N ALA A 211 8.94 3.34 -9.31
CA ALA A 211 8.22 2.06 -9.40
C ALA A 211 6.69 2.26 -9.47
N ALA A 212 6.15 3.22 -8.71
CA ALA A 212 4.74 3.53 -8.72
C ALA A 212 4.27 4.14 -10.05
N VAL A 213 5.06 5.05 -10.65
CA VAL A 213 4.80 5.57 -12.00
C VAL A 213 4.89 4.46 -13.05
N ARG A 214 5.84 3.54 -12.91
CA ARG A 214 5.94 2.37 -13.80
C ARG A 214 4.73 1.46 -13.65
N ALA A 215 4.23 1.25 -12.43
CA ALA A 215 3.01 0.48 -12.19
C ALA A 215 1.78 1.15 -12.84
N ALA A 216 1.70 2.47 -12.79
CA ALA A 216 0.61 3.27 -13.38
C ALA A 216 0.74 3.49 -14.89
N VAL A 217 1.95 3.26 -15.48
CA VAL A 217 2.33 3.56 -16.87
C VAL A 217 2.34 5.07 -17.14
N LEU A 218 1.25 5.74 -16.91
CA LEU A 218 1.03 7.18 -17.09
C LEU A 218 0.21 7.71 -15.92
N ALA A 219 0.61 8.85 -15.36
CA ALA A 219 -0.11 9.45 -14.24
C ALA A 219 -0.14 10.99 -14.31
N PRO A 220 -1.17 11.65 -13.75
CA PRO A 220 -1.12 13.07 -13.51
C PRO A 220 -0.01 13.42 -12.49
N GLU A 221 0.91 14.29 -12.85
CA GLU A 221 2.06 14.66 -12.01
C GLU A 221 1.64 15.14 -10.61
N ARG A 222 0.53 15.87 -10.52
CA ARG A 222 -0.06 16.38 -9.26
C ARG A 222 -0.47 15.28 -8.26
N GLU A 223 -0.66 14.04 -8.73
CA GLU A 223 -1.03 12.93 -7.86
C GLU A 223 0.16 12.34 -7.12
N LEU A 224 1.38 12.40 -7.67
CA LEU A 224 2.56 11.73 -7.11
C LEU A 224 2.84 12.15 -5.67
N VAL A 225 2.69 13.43 -5.36
CA VAL A 225 2.87 13.98 -4.01
C VAL A 225 1.84 13.47 -2.99
N ARG A 226 0.79 12.77 -3.47
CA ARG A 226 -0.32 12.28 -2.65
C ARG A 226 -0.46 10.76 -2.66
N TRP A 227 0.34 10.03 -3.42
CA TRP A 227 0.22 8.57 -3.51
C TRP A 227 0.57 7.88 -2.20
N PHE A 228 1.57 8.41 -1.51
CA PHE A 228 2.00 7.88 -0.23
C PHE A 228 1.80 8.88 0.90
N SER A 229 1.76 8.37 2.12
CA SER A 229 1.49 9.19 3.31
C SER A 229 2.65 10.11 3.70
N TRP A 230 3.82 9.93 3.14
CA TRP A 230 5.05 10.66 3.44
C TRP A 230 5.15 11.99 2.67
N ARG A 231 4.22 12.89 2.94
CA ARG A 231 4.06 14.15 2.20
C ARG A 231 5.30 15.04 2.16
N GLY A 232 6.12 14.98 3.21
CA GLY A 232 7.37 15.75 3.27
C GLY A 232 8.49 15.19 2.39
N LEU A 233 8.38 13.94 1.93
CA LEU A 233 9.38 13.26 1.11
C LEU A 233 9.01 13.31 -0.38
N ALA A 234 7.73 13.08 -0.74
CA ALA A 234 7.23 13.18 -2.11
C ALA A 234 6.92 14.64 -2.45
N THR A 235 7.93 15.42 -2.79
CA THR A 235 7.80 16.86 -3.10
C THR A 235 7.90 17.12 -4.61
N SER A 236 7.36 18.27 -5.07
CA SER A 236 7.57 18.71 -6.45
C SER A 236 9.03 18.82 -6.82
N ARG A 237 9.88 19.29 -5.88
CA ARG A 237 11.34 19.35 -6.09
C ARG A 237 11.95 17.96 -6.34
N LEU A 238 11.50 16.92 -5.62
CA LEU A 238 11.94 15.55 -5.87
C LEU A 238 11.53 15.10 -7.28
N ILE A 239 10.28 15.33 -7.67
CA ILE A 239 9.75 14.97 -8.99
C ILE A 239 10.53 15.69 -10.10
N ASP A 240 10.82 16.99 -9.94
CA ASP A 240 11.65 17.77 -10.87
C ASP A 240 13.07 17.18 -10.99
N SER A 241 13.65 16.83 -9.86
CA SER A 241 14.98 16.20 -9.83
C SER A 241 14.98 14.82 -10.52
N MET A 242 13.96 14.00 -10.29
CA MET A 242 13.79 12.70 -10.95
C MET A 242 13.63 12.86 -12.47
N ALA A 243 12.85 13.84 -12.91
CA ALA A 243 12.70 14.15 -14.33
C ALA A 243 14.02 14.64 -14.96
N ALA A 244 14.77 15.49 -14.26
CA ALA A 244 16.06 15.97 -14.73
C ALA A 244 17.12 14.84 -14.87
N ARG A 245 17.03 13.78 -14.02
CA ARG A 245 17.88 12.59 -14.13
C ARG A 245 17.37 11.53 -15.12
N GLY A 246 16.23 11.78 -15.78
CA GLY A 246 15.62 10.82 -16.71
C GLY A 246 14.96 9.61 -16.04
N GLU A 247 14.73 9.64 -14.72
CA GLU A 247 14.03 8.61 -13.98
C GLU A 247 12.50 8.67 -14.20
N LEU A 248 12.02 9.85 -14.58
CA LEU A 248 10.66 10.11 -15.03
C LEU A 248 10.68 10.87 -16.36
N LEU A 249 9.68 10.63 -17.21
CA LEU A 249 9.41 11.39 -18.41
C LEU A 249 8.21 12.30 -18.21
N ARG A 250 8.20 13.47 -18.87
CA ARG A 250 7.06 14.37 -18.97
C ARG A 250 6.54 14.40 -20.41
N PRO A 251 5.72 13.42 -20.83
CA PRO A 251 5.27 13.33 -22.23
C PRO A 251 4.34 14.47 -22.63
N ALA A 252 3.74 15.15 -21.67
CA ALA A 252 2.92 16.36 -21.86
C ALA A 252 2.86 17.17 -20.55
N PRO A 253 2.49 18.46 -20.58
CA PRO A 253 2.31 19.24 -19.39
C PRO A 253 1.35 18.58 -18.37
N GLY A 254 1.81 18.43 -17.13
CA GLY A 254 1.02 17.83 -16.04
C GLY A 254 0.93 16.30 -16.06
N TRP A 255 1.66 15.60 -16.93
CA TRP A 255 1.71 14.15 -17.03
C TRP A 255 3.12 13.62 -16.85
N VAL A 256 3.23 12.49 -16.18
CA VAL A 256 4.47 11.76 -16.01
C VAL A 256 4.33 10.29 -16.42
N ALA A 257 5.40 9.72 -16.91
CA ALA A 257 5.51 8.31 -17.29
C ALA A 257 6.89 7.77 -16.86
N ALA A 258 7.03 6.46 -16.77
CA ALA A 258 8.34 5.85 -16.62
C ALA A 258 9.07 5.77 -17.96
N PRO A 259 10.40 5.91 -18.00
CA PRO A 259 11.18 5.64 -19.20
C PRO A 259 11.01 4.18 -19.62
N ALA A 260 11.07 3.92 -20.92
CA ALA A 260 11.14 2.56 -21.45
C ALA A 260 12.39 1.84 -20.90
N ARG A 261 12.25 0.55 -20.61
CA ARG A 261 13.37 -0.29 -20.16
C ARG A 261 14.24 -0.68 -21.32
#